data_97d0fba58148cabd635e6c907b00ed61
#
_entry.id   97d0fba58148cabd635e6c907b00ed61
#
_cell.length_a   1.000
_cell.length_b   1.000
_cell.length_c   1.000
_cell.angle_alpha   90.00
_cell.angle_beta   90.00
_cell.angle_gamma   90.00
#
_symmetry.space_group_name_H-M   'P 1'
#
loop_
_entity.id
_entity.type
_entity.pdbx_description
1 polymer ?
#
loop_
_entity_poly.entity_id
_entity_poly.type
_entity_poly.pdbx_seq_one_letter_code
_entity_poly.pdbx_strand_id
1 'polypeptide(L)'
;MKKSVLVRIIAAAMAIALCVCSVGALTGCTQTRKINVLVYGQYIDLDVIANFKKEHGIKVNVDECDTPEELYNKAVNGDQSYDLICTSDYIIERFIKENRLAELNFDNIPNIKNIGEVYLEKSKSFDPENKYSVPHFWGTVGVIYNTKMVSEED
;
A
#
# COMPACT_ATOMS: atom_id res chain seq x y z
N MET A 1 -40.12 49.00 -30.59
CA MET A 1 -40.50 47.93 -29.64
C MET A 1 -39.95 46.57 -29.96
N LYS A 2 -39.74 46.10 -31.18
CA LYS A 2 -39.21 44.73 -31.47
C LYS A 2 -37.75 44.49 -31.12
N LYS A 3 -36.85 45.50 -31.23
CA LYS A 3 -35.42 45.34 -30.91
C LYS A 3 -35.13 45.07 -29.41
N SER A 4 -35.89 45.71 -28.50
CA SER A 4 -35.68 45.52 -27.05
C SER A 4 -36.14 44.14 -26.55
N VAL A 5 -37.14 43.55 -27.18
CA VAL A 5 -37.63 42.19 -26.85
C VAL A 5 -36.58 41.15 -27.29
N LEU A 6 -36.03 41.32 -28.50
CA LEU A 6 -34.99 40.41 -29.02
C LEU A 6 -33.72 40.40 -28.13
N VAL A 7 -33.27 41.59 -27.71
CA VAL A 7 -32.10 41.70 -26.79
C VAL A 7 -32.37 41.01 -25.45
N ARG A 8 -33.58 41.11 -24.91
CA ARG A 8 -33.95 40.43 -23.65
C ARG A 8 -33.97 38.90 -23.80
N ILE A 9 -34.43 38.39 -24.93
CA ILE A 9 -34.46 36.96 -25.23
C ILE A 9 -33.01 36.43 -25.35
N ILE A 10 -32.12 37.13 -26.05
CA ILE A 10 -30.72 36.74 -26.21
C ILE A 10 -30.00 36.77 -24.85
N ALA A 11 -30.25 37.81 -24.02
CA ALA A 11 -29.66 37.87 -22.67
C ALA A 11 -30.12 36.73 -21.76
N ALA A 12 -31.42 36.38 -21.83
CA ALA A 12 -31.94 35.23 -21.06
C ALA A 12 -31.36 33.88 -21.54
N ALA A 13 -31.22 33.69 -22.85
CA ALA A 13 -30.60 32.49 -23.41
C ALA A 13 -29.12 32.37 -23.03
N MET A 14 -28.35 33.46 -23.01
CA MET A 14 -26.96 33.47 -22.53
C MET A 14 -26.85 33.18 -21.03
N ALA A 15 -27.74 33.70 -20.20
CA ALA A 15 -27.78 33.41 -18.77
C ALA A 15 -28.07 31.94 -18.49
N ILE A 16 -28.99 31.33 -19.23
CA ILE A 16 -29.31 29.90 -19.12
C ILE A 16 -28.10 29.04 -19.57
N ALA A 17 -27.45 29.41 -20.67
CA ALA A 17 -26.25 28.70 -21.14
C ALA A 17 -25.08 28.77 -20.13
N LEU A 18 -24.88 29.92 -19.48
CA LEU A 18 -23.87 30.10 -18.42
C LEU A 18 -24.19 29.24 -17.16
N CYS A 19 -25.48 29.14 -16.79
CA CYS A 19 -25.89 28.29 -15.66
C CYS A 19 -25.72 26.80 -15.96
N VAL A 20 -25.97 26.35 -17.20
CA VAL A 20 -25.77 24.94 -17.59
C VAL A 20 -24.28 24.59 -17.60
N CYS A 21 -23.41 25.49 -18.06
CA CYS A 21 -21.95 25.28 -18.02
C CYS A 21 -21.39 25.24 -16.60
N SER A 22 -21.96 25.98 -15.64
CA SER A 22 -21.50 25.99 -14.26
C SER A 22 -21.85 24.70 -13.48
N VAL A 23 -22.95 24.03 -13.82
CA VAL A 23 -23.33 22.75 -13.21
C VAL A 23 -22.42 21.60 -13.68
N GLY A 24 -21.95 21.64 -14.92
CA GLY A 24 -20.99 20.64 -15.44
C GLY A 24 -19.60 20.70 -14.83
N ALA A 25 -19.19 21.83 -14.25
CA ALA A 25 -17.88 22.00 -13.61
C ALA A 25 -17.83 21.46 -12.16
N LEU A 26 -18.98 21.10 -11.58
CA LEU A 26 -19.09 20.52 -10.23
C LEU A 26 -18.99 18.98 -10.19
N THR A 27 -18.91 18.31 -11.35
CA THR A 27 -18.48 16.92 -11.39
C THR A 27 -16.98 16.87 -11.15
N GLY A 28 -16.58 17.11 -9.90
CA GLY A 28 -15.20 17.00 -9.47
C GLY A 28 -14.70 15.61 -9.87
N CYS A 29 -13.55 15.56 -10.56
CA CYS A 29 -12.77 14.34 -10.73
C CYS A 29 -12.66 13.66 -9.37
N THR A 30 -13.36 12.56 -9.18
CA THR A 30 -13.15 11.68 -8.03
C THR A 30 -11.76 11.11 -8.22
N GLN A 31 -10.77 11.79 -7.65
CA GLN A 31 -9.39 11.30 -7.68
C GLN A 31 -9.41 9.95 -6.97
N THR A 32 -9.27 8.87 -7.72
CA THR A 32 -9.23 7.52 -7.17
C THR A 32 -8.07 7.48 -6.19
N ARG A 33 -8.39 7.27 -4.91
CA ARG A 33 -7.35 7.08 -3.88
C ARG A 33 -6.50 5.88 -4.29
N LYS A 34 -5.18 6.02 -4.13
CA LYS A 34 -4.24 4.96 -4.46
C LYS A 34 -3.22 4.81 -3.34
N ILE A 35 -2.74 3.59 -3.16
CA ILE A 35 -1.60 3.25 -2.33
C ILE A 35 -0.58 2.49 -3.16
N ASN A 36 0.70 2.70 -2.86
CA ASN A 36 1.83 2.03 -3.49
C ASN A 36 2.42 1.05 -2.49
N VAL A 37 2.48 -0.21 -2.87
CA VAL A 37 2.98 -1.31 -2.04
C VAL A 37 4.23 -1.87 -2.70
N LEU A 38 5.32 -1.96 -1.96
CA LEU A 38 6.56 -2.58 -2.38
C LEU A 38 6.69 -3.94 -1.71
N VAL A 39 6.91 -4.98 -2.50
CA VAL A 39 6.88 -6.37 -2.05
C VAL A 39 8.12 -7.10 -2.49
N TYR A 40 8.69 -7.87 -1.60
CA TYR A 40 9.69 -8.88 -1.92
C TYR A 40 9.00 -10.19 -2.28
N GLY A 41 9.29 -10.70 -3.48
CA GLY A 41 8.69 -11.94 -3.96
C GLY A 41 7.18 -11.84 -4.19
N GLN A 42 6.54 -12.99 -4.36
CA GLN A 42 5.09 -13.11 -4.64
C GLN A 42 4.27 -13.25 -3.34
N TYR A 43 4.46 -12.35 -2.38
CA TYR A 43 3.77 -12.42 -1.08
C TYR A 43 2.41 -11.72 -1.05
N ILE A 44 1.90 -11.25 -2.18
CA ILE A 44 0.57 -10.66 -2.27
C ILE A 44 -0.26 -11.42 -3.31
N ASP A 45 -1.44 -11.87 -2.89
CA ASP A 45 -2.44 -12.44 -3.77
C ASP A 45 -3.18 -11.32 -4.53
N LEU A 46 -3.22 -11.43 -5.85
CA LEU A 46 -3.86 -10.45 -6.73
C LEU A 46 -5.38 -10.40 -6.50
N ASP A 47 -6.01 -11.49 -6.09
CA ASP A 47 -7.45 -11.51 -5.76
C ASP A 47 -7.73 -10.69 -4.50
N VAL A 48 -6.83 -10.69 -3.52
CA VAL A 48 -6.92 -9.83 -2.34
C VAL A 48 -6.87 -8.36 -2.75
N ILE A 49 -5.96 -7.99 -3.66
CA ILE A 49 -5.86 -6.62 -4.20
C ILE A 49 -7.15 -6.21 -4.93
N ALA A 50 -7.70 -7.09 -5.77
CA ALA A 50 -8.93 -6.84 -6.50
C ALA A 50 -10.13 -6.65 -5.55
N ASN A 51 -10.25 -7.49 -4.53
CA ASN A 51 -11.30 -7.41 -3.52
C ASN A 51 -11.17 -6.14 -2.67
N PHE A 52 -9.96 -5.78 -2.24
CA PHE A 52 -9.68 -4.55 -1.51
C PHE A 52 -10.13 -3.30 -2.31
N LYS A 53 -9.78 -3.25 -3.59
CA LYS A 53 -10.23 -2.16 -4.47
C LYS A 53 -11.75 -2.11 -4.58
N LYS A 54 -12.42 -3.27 -4.71
CA LYS A 54 -13.88 -3.35 -4.82
C LYS A 54 -14.58 -2.88 -3.55
N GLU A 55 -14.03 -3.24 -2.39
CA GLU A 55 -14.61 -2.94 -1.07
C GLU A 55 -14.37 -1.49 -0.64
N HIS A 56 -13.15 -0.99 -0.85
CA HIS A 56 -12.72 0.31 -0.31
C HIS A 56 -12.60 1.42 -1.36
N GLY A 57 -12.72 1.11 -2.65
CA GLY A 57 -12.56 2.09 -3.73
C GLY A 57 -11.13 2.63 -3.87
N ILE A 58 -10.14 1.96 -3.26
CA ILE A 58 -8.73 2.35 -3.25
C ILE A 58 -7.97 1.47 -4.24
N LYS A 59 -7.21 2.09 -5.15
CA LYS A 59 -6.34 1.36 -6.06
C LYS A 59 -5.03 1.00 -5.34
N VAL A 60 -4.61 -0.26 -5.42
CA VAL A 60 -3.30 -0.71 -4.95
C VAL A 60 -2.39 -0.87 -6.16
N ASN A 61 -1.27 -0.17 -6.17
CA ASN A 61 -0.17 -0.41 -7.11
C ASN A 61 0.86 -1.27 -6.39
N VAL A 62 1.10 -2.47 -6.89
CA VAL A 62 2.10 -3.40 -6.35
C VAL A 62 3.35 -3.28 -7.21
N ASP A 63 4.48 -3.15 -6.56
CA ASP A 63 5.81 -3.13 -7.15
C ASP A 63 6.61 -4.27 -6.53
N GLU A 64 7.10 -5.20 -7.34
CA GLU A 64 7.77 -6.42 -6.89
C GLU A 64 9.28 -6.31 -7.07
N CYS A 65 10.02 -6.92 -6.15
CA CYS A 65 11.47 -7.06 -6.19
C CYS A 65 11.86 -8.52 -5.98
N ASP A 66 12.95 -8.95 -6.60
CA ASP A 66 13.42 -10.33 -6.52
C ASP A 66 14.20 -10.60 -5.23
N THR A 67 14.79 -9.56 -4.62
CA THR A 67 15.57 -9.69 -3.40
C THR A 67 15.21 -8.61 -2.38
N PRO A 68 15.38 -8.89 -1.07
CA PRO A 68 15.18 -7.88 -0.03
C PRO A 68 16.13 -6.69 -0.14
N GLU A 69 17.36 -6.90 -0.66
CA GLU A 69 18.35 -5.85 -0.89
C GLU A 69 17.95 -4.92 -2.04
N GLU A 70 17.40 -5.47 -3.12
CA GLU A 70 16.83 -4.69 -4.22
C GLU A 70 15.66 -3.85 -3.71
N LEU A 71 14.76 -4.46 -2.94
CA LEU A 71 13.64 -3.77 -2.30
C LEU A 71 14.13 -2.60 -1.43
N TYR A 72 15.12 -2.85 -0.58
CA TYR A 72 15.72 -1.79 0.24
C TYR A 72 16.27 -0.64 -0.62
N ASN A 73 17.06 -0.96 -1.63
CA ASN A 73 17.65 0.05 -2.51
C ASN A 73 16.58 0.85 -3.25
N LYS A 74 15.52 0.20 -3.71
CA LYS A 74 14.38 0.83 -4.39
C LYS A 74 13.60 1.75 -3.47
N ALA A 75 13.37 1.33 -2.22
CA ALA A 75 12.67 2.13 -1.22
C ALA A 75 13.47 3.38 -0.79
N VAL A 76 14.82 3.29 -0.75
CA VAL A 76 15.68 4.36 -0.25
C VAL A 76 16.12 5.31 -1.33
N ASN A 77 16.46 4.80 -2.51
CA ASN A 77 17.11 5.54 -3.59
C ASN A 77 16.20 5.71 -4.83
N GLY A 78 15.03 5.08 -4.84
CA GLY A 78 14.08 5.20 -5.94
C GLY A 78 13.33 6.52 -5.92
N ASP A 79 12.74 6.86 -7.08
CA ASP A 79 11.96 8.10 -7.24
C ASP A 79 10.51 7.96 -6.75
N GLN A 80 10.08 6.74 -6.41
CA GLN A 80 8.72 6.45 -5.96
C GLN A 80 8.62 6.34 -4.44
N SER A 81 7.61 6.97 -3.87
CA SER A 81 7.25 6.77 -2.47
C SER A 81 6.32 5.57 -2.32
N TYR A 82 6.54 4.79 -1.28
CA TYR A 82 5.72 3.63 -0.92
C TYR A 82 4.98 3.88 0.39
N ASP A 83 3.73 3.45 0.43
CA ASP A 83 2.86 3.55 1.61
C ASP A 83 2.98 2.31 2.49
N LEU A 84 3.30 1.16 1.90
CA LEU A 84 3.48 -0.12 2.58
C LEU A 84 4.64 -0.89 1.95
N ILE A 85 5.41 -1.57 2.80
CA ILE A 85 6.53 -2.42 2.39
C ILE A 85 6.36 -3.80 3.01
N CYS A 86 6.43 -4.86 2.19
CA CYS A 86 6.44 -6.24 2.64
C CYS A 86 7.80 -6.87 2.34
N THR A 87 8.58 -7.16 3.38
CA THR A 87 9.97 -7.61 3.24
C THR A 87 10.41 -8.46 4.43
N SER A 88 11.67 -8.91 4.42
CA SER A 88 12.26 -9.70 5.49
C SER A 88 12.53 -8.88 6.76
N ASP A 89 12.56 -9.56 7.90
CA ASP A 89 12.74 -9.03 9.25
C ASP A 89 13.98 -8.14 9.39
N TYR A 90 15.14 -8.59 8.89
CA TYR A 90 16.40 -7.82 8.96
C TYR A 90 16.36 -6.50 8.16
N ILE A 91 15.55 -6.43 7.09
CA ILE A 91 15.32 -5.18 6.36
C ILE A 91 14.40 -4.25 7.15
N ILE A 92 13.36 -4.79 7.81
CA ILE A 92 12.51 -4.02 8.74
C ILE A 92 13.37 -3.43 9.86
N GLU A 93 14.21 -4.25 10.50
CA GLU A 93 15.14 -3.79 11.54
C GLU A 93 16.04 -2.64 11.06
N ARG A 94 16.55 -2.76 9.83
CA ARG A 94 17.36 -1.72 9.21
C ARG A 94 16.58 -0.43 8.99
N PHE A 95 15.38 -0.50 8.46
CA PHE A 95 14.52 0.68 8.29
C PHE A 95 14.18 1.35 9.63
N ILE A 96 13.95 0.57 10.70
CA ILE A 96 13.71 1.10 12.06
C ILE A 96 14.96 1.86 12.54
N LYS A 97 16.14 1.25 12.45
CA LYS A 97 17.42 1.86 12.86
C LYS A 97 17.73 3.16 12.09
N GLU A 98 17.27 3.25 10.86
CA GLU A 98 17.44 4.43 9.99
C GLU A 98 16.29 5.45 10.15
N ASN A 99 15.31 5.22 11.03
CA ASN A 99 14.12 6.05 11.24
C ASN A 99 13.33 6.30 9.94
N ARG A 100 13.13 5.26 9.14
CA ARG A 100 12.45 5.34 7.84
C ARG A 100 11.02 4.82 7.85
N LEU A 101 10.55 4.27 8.95
CA LEU A 101 9.19 3.76 9.11
C LEU A 101 8.36 4.68 9.99
N ALA A 102 7.10 4.82 9.65
CA ALA A 102 6.10 5.43 10.53
C ALA A 102 5.56 4.39 11.52
N GLU A 103 5.28 4.81 12.74
CA GLU A 103 4.60 3.96 13.72
C GLU A 103 3.18 3.62 13.23
N LEU A 104 2.77 2.38 13.44
CA LEU A 104 1.44 1.91 13.12
C LEU A 104 0.43 2.36 14.18
N ASN A 105 -0.73 2.82 13.75
CA ASN A 105 -1.86 3.04 14.63
C ASN A 105 -2.71 1.75 14.68
N PHE A 106 -2.53 0.96 15.72
CA PHE A 106 -3.21 -0.33 15.89
C PHE A 106 -4.71 -0.20 16.14
N ASP A 107 -5.22 0.96 16.53
CA ASP A 107 -6.66 1.21 16.60
C ASP A 107 -7.32 1.08 15.21
N ASN A 108 -6.54 1.35 14.16
CA ASN A 108 -6.97 1.19 12.77
C ASN A 108 -6.71 -0.22 12.21
N ILE A 109 -6.11 -1.13 13.00
CA ILE A 109 -5.76 -2.49 12.58
C ILE A 109 -6.46 -3.53 13.49
N PRO A 110 -7.80 -3.58 13.53
CA PRO A 110 -8.54 -4.44 14.45
C PRO A 110 -8.27 -5.93 14.21
N ASN A 111 -7.81 -6.31 13.02
CA ASN A 111 -7.49 -7.67 12.66
C ASN A 111 -6.15 -8.17 13.21
N ILE A 112 -5.35 -7.31 13.87
CA ILE A 112 -4.12 -7.74 14.56
C ILE A 112 -4.38 -8.89 15.55
N LYS A 113 -5.56 -8.93 16.15
CA LYS A 113 -6.02 -10.01 17.05
C LYS A 113 -6.06 -11.39 16.41
N ASN A 114 -6.05 -11.46 15.07
CA ASN A 114 -6.04 -12.72 14.33
C ASN A 114 -4.62 -13.27 14.13
N ILE A 115 -3.60 -12.47 14.45
CA ILE A 115 -2.20 -12.91 14.43
C ILE A 115 -1.92 -13.66 15.72
N GLY A 116 -1.41 -14.87 15.62
CA GLY A 116 -1.05 -15.66 16.78
C GLY A 116 0.04 -14.97 17.63
N GLU A 117 -0.14 -14.96 18.94
CA GLU A 117 0.75 -14.28 19.89
C GLU A 117 2.22 -14.68 19.73
N VAL A 118 2.48 -15.97 19.41
CA VAL A 118 3.83 -16.48 19.17
C VAL A 118 4.56 -15.73 18.04
N TYR A 119 3.83 -15.26 17.02
CA TYR A 119 4.45 -14.52 15.90
C TYR A 119 4.70 -13.06 16.29
N LEU A 120 3.81 -12.45 17.05
CA LEU A 120 4.02 -11.11 17.60
C LEU A 120 5.20 -11.10 18.59
N GLU A 121 5.35 -12.14 19.39
CA GLU A 121 6.50 -12.27 20.30
C GLU A 121 7.81 -12.43 19.53
N LYS A 122 7.81 -13.25 18.46
CA LYS A 122 8.99 -13.41 17.60
C LYS A 122 9.39 -12.11 16.90
N SER A 123 8.43 -11.27 16.52
CA SER A 123 8.71 -10.00 15.86
C SER A 123 9.46 -9.01 16.73
N LYS A 124 9.40 -9.15 18.06
CA LYS A 124 10.14 -8.28 18.99
C LYS A 124 11.67 -8.37 18.85
N SER A 125 12.17 -9.41 18.18
CA SER A 125 13.60 -9.54 17.89
C SER A 125 14.12 -8.43 16.95
N PHE A 126 13.28 -7.90 16.08
CA PHE A 126 13.63 -6.85 15.10
C PHE A 126 12.76 -5.58 15.24
N ASP A 127 11.59 -5.68 15.85
CA ASP A 127 10.67 -4.58 16.18
C ASP A 127 10.28 -4.72 17.67
N PRO A 128 11.12 -4.26 18.61
CA PRO A 128 11.02 -4.62 20.05
C PRO A 128 9.68 -4.30 20.70
N GLU A 129 8.97 -3.30 20.20
CA GLU A 129 7.67 -2.88 20.73
C GLU A 129 6.52 -3.23 19.77
N ASN A 130 6.80 -3.94 18.67
CA ASN A 130 5.85 -4.22 17.59
C ASN A 130 5.14 -2.95 17.10
N LYS A 131 5.87 -1.85 16.95
CA LYS A 131 5.30 -0.55 16.57
C LYS A 131 5.23 -0.31 15.08
N TYR A 132 6.12 -0.94 14.32
CA TYR A 132 6.35 -0.60 12.92
C TYR A 132 5.91 -1.68 11.95
N SER A 133 5.66 -2.90 12.43
CA SER A 133 5.41 -4.05 11.57
C SER A 133 4.28 -4.96 12.06
N VAL A 134 3.72 -5.71 11.12
CA VAL A 134 2.77 -6.80 11.36
C VAL A 134 3.30 -8.04 10.67
N PRO A 135 3.46 -9.18 11.38
CA PRO A 135 3.87 -10.44 10.77
C PRO A 135 2.88 -10.86 9.67
N HIS A 136 3.42 -11.17 8.48
CA HIS A 136 2.62 -11.59 7.33
C HIS A 136 2.88 -13.05 6.96
N PHE A 137 4.16 -13.40 6.75
CA PHE A 137 4.61 -14.77 6.53
C PHE A 137 5.72 -15.15 7.49
N TRP A 138 5.87 -16.42 7.73
CA TRP A 138 7.01 -16.99 8.44
C TRP A 138 7.43 -18.31 7.81
N GLY A 139 8.67 -18.68 8.00
CA GLY A 139 9.21 -19.94 7.49
C GLY A 139 10.37 -20.42 8.35
N THR A 140 10.83 -21.62 8.08
CA THR A 140 12.01 -22.20 8.69
C THR A 140 13.11 -22.34 7.64
N VAL A 141 14.34 -22.14 8.07
CA VAL A 141 15.53 -22.46 7.28
C VAL A 141 16.13 -23.74 7.85
N GLY A 142 16.46 -24.66 6.97
CA GLY A 142 17.07 -25.92 7.34
C GLY A 142 18.20 -26.30 6.38
N VAL A 143 19.08 -27.18 6.84
CA VAL A 143 20.14 -27.75 6.01
C VAL A 143 19.67 -29.08 5.46
N ILE A 144 19.73 -29.24 4.15
CA ILE A 144 19.51 -30.52 3.47
C ILE A 144 20.87 -31.09 3.14
N TYR A 145 21.14 -32.28 3.60
CA TYR A 145 22.40 -32.97 3.33
C TYR A 145 22.16 -34.36 2.76
N ASN A 146 23.15 -34.87 2.00
CA ASN A 146 23.10 -36.21 1.43
C ASN A 146 23.58 -37.22 2.46
N THR A 147 22.67 -38.00 3.04
CA THR A 147 22.96 -39.01 4.06
C THR A 147 23.88 -40.17 3.63
N LYS A 148 24.19 -40.25 2.30
CA LYS A 148 25.21 -41.19 1.80
C LYS A 148 26.61 -40.62 1.81
N MET A 149 26.77 -39.31 2.03
CA MET A 149 28.04 -38.60 1.98
C MET A 149 28.42 -37.99 3.32
N VAL A 150 27.45 -37.69 4.16
CA VAL A 150 27.60 -37.02 5.47
C VAL A 150 26.77 -37.78 6.48
N SER A 151 27.33 -38.11 7.65
CA SER A 151 26.59 -38.70 8.76
C SER A 151 25.94 -37.63 9.64
N GLU A 152 25.00 -38.03 10.51
CA GLU A 152 24.39 -37.11 11.49
C GLU A 152 25.38 -36.64 12.58
N GLU A 153 26.55 -37.31 12.68
CA GLU A 153 27.59 -37.00 13.66
C GLU A 153 28.65 -36.03 13.13
N ASP A 154 28.62 -35.73 11.81
CA ASP A 154 29.49 -34.75 11.14
C ASP A 154 28.91 -33.33 11.18
#